data_491d212f6a9fbdac12d4d08467a4a0f2
#
_entry.id   491d212f6a9fbdac12d4d08467a4a0f2
#
_cell.length_a   1.000
_cell.length_b   1.000
_cell.length_c   1.000
_cell.angle_alpha   90.00
_cell.angle_beta   90.00
_cell.angle_gamma   90.00
#
_symmetry.space_group_name_H-M   'P 1'
#
loop_
_entity.id
_entity.type
_entity.pdbx_description
1 polymer ?
#
loop_
_entity_poly.entity_id
_entity_poly.type
_entity_poly.pdbx_seq_one_letter_code
_entity_poly.pdbx_strand_id
1 'polypeptide(L)'
;MDKIKQFEPFFGGWHVESFIGAGSFGRVYKVYREDLGTKLYSAMKYCSVPQDESEIVQLKSDGMNEESMSEYFEQMANSIVEEIKLMSSMRGHTNIVSYEDAEIRKKPGGIGCDVFIRMELLKSLSEVTAEREFKREGV
;
A
#
# COMPACT_ATOMS: atom_id res chain seq x y z
N MET A 1 14.18 -9.02 5.96
CA MET A 1 12.95 -8.51 5.38
C MET A 1 13.10 -8.49 3.88
N ASP A 2 12.02 -8.53 3.18
CA ASP A 2 12.04 -8.69 1.73
C ASP A 2 12.48 -7.41 0.98
N LYS A 3 12.27 -7.41 -0.32
CA LYS A 3 12.73 -6.34 -1.21
C LYS A 3 12.10 -4.98 -0.96
N ILE A 4 11.10 -4.89 -0.08
CA ILE A 4 10.41 -3.63 0.16
C ILE A 4 11.35 -2.53 0.65
N LYS A 5 12.38 -2.89 1.38
CA LYS A 5 13.32 -1.90 1.92
C LYS A 5 14.13 -1.18 0.85
N GLN A 6 14.22 -1.72 -0.34
CA GLN A 6 14.92 -1.04 -1.44
C GLN A 6 14.24 0.28 -1.83
N PHE A 7 12.99 0.44 -1.50
CA PHE A 7 12.22 1.64 -1.83
C PHE A 7 12.31 2.72 -0.75
N GLU A 8 12.94 2.45 0.38
CA GLU A 8 13.06 3.44 1.45
C GLU A 8 13.91 4.64 1.03
N PRO A 9 13.58 5.85 1.48
CA PRO A 9 12.42 6.17 2.32
C PRO A 9 11.14 6.32 1.50
N PHE A 10 10.02 5.97 2.13
CA PHE A 10 8.70 6.18 1.52
C PHE A 10 8.18 7.55 1.96
N PHE A 11 7.41 8.19 1.08
CA PHE A 11 6.74 9.47 1.43
C PHE A 11 7.69 10.49 2.05
N GLY A 12 8.96 10.45 1.66
CA GLY A 12 9.95 11.41 2.11
C GLY A 12 10.58 11.17 3.48
N GLY A 13 10.20 10.14 4.19
CA GLY A 13 10.81 9.93 5.51
C GLY A 13 10.31 8.72 6.29
N TRP A 14 9.55 7.85 5.63
CA TRP A 14 9.01 6.67 6.31
C TRP A 14 9.83 5.43 5.97
N HIS A 15 9.96 4.54 6.94
CA HIS A 15 10.72 3.31 6.82
C HIS A 15 9.88 2.12 7.26
N VAL A 16 10.20 0.94 6.71
CA VAL A 16 9.49 -0.27 7.09
C VAL A 16 9.96 -0.77 8.44
N GLU A 17 9.03 -1.05 9.33
CA GLU A 17 9.34 -1.69 10.60
C GLU A 17 9.06 -3.18 10.54
N SER A 18 7.90 -3.57 10.03
CA SER A 18 7.53 -4.99 9.98
C SER A 18 6.48 -5.23 8.92
N PHE A 19 6.34 -6.50 8.55
CA PHE A 19 5.31 -6.96 7.64
C PHE A 19 4.05 -7.29 8.45
N ILE A 20 2.91 -6.78 8.00
CA ILE A 20 1.64 -7.03 8.70
C ILE A 20 0.87 -8.16 8.06
N GLY A 21 0.76 -8.15 6.74
CA GLY A 21 -0.01 -9.19 6.06
C GLY A 21 -0.05 -9.00 4.56
N ALA A 22 -0.57 -10.00 3.87
CA ALA A 22 -0.73 -9.97 2.43
C ALA A 22 -2.17 -10.29 2.07
N GLY A 23 -2.66 -9.64 1.04
CA GLY A 23 -3.99 -9.89 0.49
C GLY A 23 -3.91 -10.08 -1.01
N SER A 24 -5.07 -10.16 -1.64
CA SER A 24 -5.15 -10.36 -3.09
C SER A 24 -4.56 -9.22 -3.90
N PHE A 25 -4.46 -8.03 -3.32
CA PHE A 25 -4.00 -6.83 -4.03
C PHE A 25 -2.62 -6.35 -3.59
N GLY A 26 -1.93 -7.05 -2.73
CA GLY A 26 -0.60 -6.63 -2.34
C GLY A 26 -0.30 -6.93 -0.89
N ARG A 27 0.68 -6.21 -0.36
CA ARG A 27 1.20 -6.44 0.98
C ARG A 27 1.03 -5.21 1.84
N VAL A 28 0.83 -5.43 3.12
CA VAL A 28 0.70 -4.35 4.09
C VAL A 28 1.84 -4.42 5.08
N TYR A 29 2.45 -3.28 5.31
CA TYR A 29 3.60 -3.15 6.21
C TYR A 29 3.30 -2.11 7.27
N LYS A 30 3.92 -2.29 8.43
CA LYS A 30 3.97 -1.26 9.45
C LYS A 30 5.18 -0.39 9.13
N VAL A 31 4.96 0.90 8.99
CA VAL A 31 6.02 1.84 8.69
C VAL A 31 6.14 2.86 9.81
N TYR A 32 7.30 3.48 9.93
CA TYR A 32 7.52 4.47 10.97
C TYR A 32 8.31 5.66 10.43
N ARG A 33 8.16 6.76 11.12
CA ARG A 33 8.95 7.97 10.95
C ARG A 33 9.38 8.45 12.32
N GLU A 34 10.62 8.90 12.44
CA GLU A 34 11.10 9.50 13.67
C GLU A 34 10.97 11.00 13.59
N ASP A 35 10.40 11.60 14.61
CA ASP A 35 10.22 13.04 14.69
C ASP A 35 10.53 13.47 16.11
N LEU A 36 11.64 14.23 16.27
CA LEU A 36 12.10 14.73 17.56
C LEU A 36 12.22 13.61 18.62
N GLY A 37 12.75 12.46 18.20
CA GLY A 37 12.96 11.34 19.11
C GLY A 37 11.76 10.48 19.34
N THR A 38 10.62 10.80 18.73
CA THR A 38 9.39 10.02 18.84
C THR A 38 9.12 9.31 17.53
N LYS A 39 8.77 8.04 17.62
CA LYS A 39 8.37 7.29 16.44
C LYS A 39 6.88 7.42 16.20
N LEU A 40 6.54 7.79 14.99
CA LEU A 40 5.17 7.80 14.52
C LEU A 40 4.97 6.58 13.61
N TYR A 41 3.84 5.95 13.71
CA TYR A 41 3.57 4.72 12.96
C TYR A 41 2.40 4.89 12.02
N SER A 42 2.46 4.15 10.93
CA SER A 42 1.39 4.14 9.93
C SER A 42 1.37 2.77 9.26
N ALA A 43 0.28 2.46 8.58
CA ALA A 43 0.23 1.28 7.74
C ALA A 43 0.51 1.70 6.31
N MET A 44 1.24 0.86 5.58
CA MET A 44 1.51 1.11 4.17
C MET A 44 1.14 -0.11 3.36
N LYS A 45 0.28 0.10 2.39
CA LYS A 45 -0.05 -0.95 1.44
C LYS A 45 0.83 -0.77 0.20
N TYR A 46 1.46 -1.83 -0.19
CA TYR A 46 2.27 -1.87 -1.41
C TYR A 46 1.58 -2.75 -2.45
N CYS A 47 1.38 -2.19 -3.63
CA CYS A 47 0.83 -2.92 -4.77
C CYS A 47 1.78 -2.78 -5.95
N SER A 48 2.05 -3.89 -6.61
CA SER A 48 2.79 -3.89 -7.87
C SER A 48 1.80 -3.91 -9.02
N VAL A 49 1.99 -3.06 -10.02
CA VAL A 49 1.10 -2.98 -11.18
C VAL A 49 1.96 -3.09 -12.44
N PRO A 50 1.86 -4.17 -13.20
CA PRO A 50 1.04 -5.38 -12.95
C PRO A 50 1.63 -6.22 -11.82
N GLN A 51 0.80 -7.05 -11.23
CA GLN A 51 1.26 -7.96 -10.18
C GLN A 51 2.12 -9.08 -10.73
N ASP A 52 1.91 -9.42 -11.98
CA ASP A 52 2.59 -10.51 -12.65
C ASP A 52 3.05 -10.05 -14.04
N GLU A 53 4.29 -10.33 -14.37
CA GLU A 53 4.84 -10.00 -15.68
C GLU A 53 4.12 -10.67 -16.83
N SER A 54 3.39 -11.74 -16.58
CA SER A 54 2.58 -12.39 -17.60
C SER A 54 1.54 -11.46 -18.21
N GLU A 55 1.07 -10.47 -17.46
CA GLU A 55 0.13 -9.48 -17.98
C GLU A 55 0.79 -8.64 -19.09
N ILE A 56 2.07 -8.33 -18.93
CA ILE A 56 2.81 -7.58 -19.93
C ILE A 56 2.94 -8.40 -21.22
N VAL A 57 3.26 -9.68 -21.06
CA VAL A 57 3.38 -10.59 -22.19
C VAL A 57 2.05 -10.69 -22.94
N GLN A 58 0.97 -10.82 -22.19
CA GLN A 58 -0.37 -10.94 -22.77
C GLN A 58 -0.75 -9.68 -23.56
N LEU A 59 -0.49 -8.50 -23.01
CA LEU A 59 -0.82 -7.25 -23.69
C LEU A 59 0.03 -7.04 -24.93
N LYS A 60 1.28 -7.43 -24.90
CA LYS A 60 2.14 -7.40 -26.10
C LYS A 60 1.59 -8.33 -27.18
N SER A 61 1.14 -9.51 -26.76
CA SER A 61 0.54 -10.49 -27.67
C SER A 61 -0.74 -9.93 -28.29
N ASP A 62 -1.47 -9.10 -27.56
CA ASP A 62 -2.68 -8.43 -28.05
C ASP A 62 -2.40 -7.19 -28.89
N GLY A 63 -1.14 -6.89 -29.14
CA GLY A 63 -0.73 -5.80 -30.03
C GLY A 63 -0.49 -4.46 -29.36
N MET A 64 -0.49 -4.37 -28.05
CA MET A 64 -0.19 -3.13 -27.36
C MET A 64 1.31 -2.83 -27.42
N ASN A 65 1.64 -1.57 -27.66
CA ASN A 65 3.03 -1.13 -27.61
C ASN A 65 3.39 -0.69 -26.18
N GLU A 66 4.68 -0.38 -25.98
CA GLU A 66 5.18 -0.03 -24.66
C GLU A 66 4.51 1.24 -24.10
N GLU A 67 4.29 2.22 -24.96
CA GLU A 67 3.66 3.47 -24.55
C GLU A 67 2.24 3.25 -24.06
N SER A 68 1.47 2.48 -24.81
CA SER A 68 0.08 2.17 -24.43
C SER A 68 0.02 1.35 -23.16
N MET A 69 0.95 0.41 -22.98
CA MET A 69 1.00 -0.38 -21.76
C MET A 69 1.37 0.48 -20.56
N SER A 70 2.31 1.39 -20.73
CA SER A 70 2.72 2.29 -19.66
C SER A 70 1.53 3.13 -19.19
N GLU A 71 0.77 3.67 -20.13
CA GLU A 71 -0.43 4.45 -19.82
C GLU A 71 -1.50 3.59 -19.13
N TYR A 72 -1.69 2.38 -19.63
CA TYR A 72 -2.69 1.45 -19.07
C TYR A 72 -2.39 1.15 -17.60
N PHE A 73 -1.15 0.80 -17.29
CA PHE A 73 -0.76 0.49 -15.92
C PHE A 73 -0.75 1.72 -15.02
N GLU A 74 -0.40 2.88 -15.57
CA GLU A 74 -0.46 4.12 -14.81
C GLU A 74 -1.89 4.47 -14.43
N GLN A 75 -2.84 4.30 -15.35
CA GLN A 75 -4.25 4.51 -15.07
C GLN A 75 -4.75 3.51 -14.04
N MET A 76 -4.29 2.27 -14.12
CA MET A 76 -4.65 1.25 -13.14
C MET A 76 -4.14 1.63 -11.74
N ALA A 77 -2.89 2.12 -11.65
CA ALA A 77 -2.32 2.58 -10.39
C ALA A 77 -3.12 3.73 -9.80
N ASN A 78 -3.47 4.70 -10.64
CA ASN A 78 -4.29 5.84 -10.20
C ASN A 78 -5.67 5.39 -9.72
N SER A 79 -6.25 4.41 -10.40
CA SER A 79 -7.56 3.87 -10.01
C SER A 79 -7.51 3.21 -8.63
N ILE A 80 -6.44 2.50 -8.33
CA ILE A 80 -6.26 1.87 -7.02
C ILE A 80 -6.25 2.94 -5.93
N VAL A 81 -5.49 4.00 -6.13
CA VAL A 81 -5.40 5.10 -5.16
C VAL A 81 -6.75 5.79 -5.00
N GLU A 82 -7.42 6.09 -6.12
CA GLU A 82 -8.72 6.76 -6.07
C GLU A 82 -9.79 5.92 -5.36
N GLU A 83 -9.75 4.60 -5.57
CA GLU A 83 -10.68 3.71 -4.89
C GLU A 83 -10.48 3.75 -3.38
N ILE A 84 -9.23 3.75 -2.93
CA ILE A 84 -8.93 3.80 -1.51
C ILE A 84 -9.30 5.16 -0.92
N LYS A 85 -9.06 6.24 -1.65
CA LYS A 85 -9.50 7.57 -1.22
C LYS A 85 -11.01 7.63 -1.06
N LEU A 86 -11.73 7.06 -2.00
CA LEU A 86 -13.19 7.04 -1.96
C LEU A 86 -13.69 6.26 -0.75
N MET A 87 -13.11 5.09 -0.50
CA MET A 87 -13.47 4.31 0.66
C MET A 87 -13.17 5.05 1.95
N SER A 88 -12.03 5.74 2.01
CA SER A 88 -11.64 6.53 3.18
C SER A 88 -12.60 7.70 3.44
N SER A 89 -13.20 8.24 2.38
CA SER A 89 -14.15 9.36 2.54
C SER A 89 -15.49 8.92 3.10
N MET A 90 -15.79 7.64 3.09
CA MET A 90 -17.04 7.09 3.62
C MET A 90 -16.94 6.89 5.13
N ARG A 91 -16.74 7.97 5.85
CA ARG A 91 -16.56 7.92 7.29
C ARG A 91 -17.83 7.50 8.01
N GLY A 92 -17.65 6.89 9.17
CA GLY A 92 -18.76 6.39 9.97
C GLY A 92 -18.89 4.88 9.93
N HIS A 93 -18.16 4.22 9.06
CA HIS A 93 -18.10 2.77 9.00
C HIS A 93 -16.90 2.29 9.80
N THR A 94 -17.14 1.32 10.67
CA THR A 94 -16.15 0.91 11.67
C THR A 94 -14.92 0.21 11.10
N ASN A 95 -14.96 -0.23 9.86
CA ASN A 95 -13.89 -1.02 9.27
C ASN A 95 -13.10 -0.30 8.20
N ILE A 96 -13.31 0.99 8.04
CA ILE A 96 -12.61 1.75 7.00
C ILE A 96 -11.41 2.45 7.59
N VAL A 97 -10.25 2.19 6.98
CA VAL A 97 -8.99 2.79 7.37
C VAL A 97 -8.88 4.15 6.70
N SER A 98 -8.45 5.16 7.45
CA SER A 98 -8.30 6.50 6.91
C SER A 98 -7.07 6.58 6.01
N TYR A 99 -7.29 7.02 4.78
CA TYR A 99 -6.22 7.29 3.83
C TYR A 99 -5.42 8.52 4.31
N GLU A 100 -4.10 8.44 4.23
CA GLU A 100 -3.23 9.55 4.59
C GLU A 100 -2.54 10.14 3.37
N ASP A 101 -1.78 9.33 2.62
CA ASP A 101 -1.22 9.77 1.35
C ASP A 101 -0.84 8.55 0.49
N ALA A 102 -0.39 8.83 -0.73
CA ALA A 102 0.01 7.79 -1.66
C ALA A 102 1.18 8.27 -2.50
N GLU A 103 1.96 7.31 -2.96
CA GLU A 103 3.08 7.55 -3.86
C GLU A 103 3.04 6.50 -4.95
N ILE A 104 3.14 6.94 -6.20
CA ILE A 104 3.20 6.06 -7.36
C ILE A 104 4.55 6.26 -8.01
N ARG A 105 5.33 5.18 -8.12
CA ARG A 105 6.63 5.22 -8.77
C ARG A 105 6.62 4.33 -10.00
N LYS A 106 7.14 4.83 -11.11
CA LYS A 106 7.27 4.00 -12.31
C LYS A 106 8.36 2.97 -12.10
N LYS A 107 8.11 1.76 -12.58
CA LYS A 107 9.12 0.70 -12.52
C LYS A 107 10.29 1.01 -13.43
N PRO A 108 11.49 0.51 -13.11
CA PRO A 108 12.62 0.57 -14.05
C PRO A 108 12.20 -0.09 -15.37
N GLY A 109 12.49 0.56 -16.47
CA GLY A 109 12.06 0.08 -17.78
C GLY A 109 10.80 0.74 -18.29
N GLY A 110 10.07 1.48 -17.45
CA GLY A 110 8.95 2.32 -17.87
C GLY A 110 7.60 1.65 -18.00
N ILE A 111 7.51 0.34 -17.82
CA ILE A 111 6.24 -0.38 -17.91
C ILE A 111 5.85 -0.83 -16.52
N GLY A 112 4.70 -0.34 -16.07
CA GLY A 112 4.20 -0.69 -14.75
C GLY A 112 4.61 0.31 -13.69
N CYS A 113 4.01 0.14 -12.52
CA CYS A 113 4.18 1.06 -11.40
C CYS A 113 4.24 0.30 -10.10
N ASP A 114 4.91 0.92 -9.12
CA ASP A 114 4.84 0.50 -7.72
C ASP A 114 3.99 1.52 -6.98
N VAL A 115 2.94 1.06 -6.32
CA VAL A 115 1.98 1.91 -5.64
C VAL A 115 2.14 1.72 -4.14
N PHE A 116 2.36 2.82 -3.44
CA PHE A 116 2.48 2.82 -1.98
C PHE A 116 1.39 3.71 -1.42
N ILE A 117 0.59 3.17 -0.51
CA ILE A 117 -0.53 3.91 0.06
C ILE A 117 -0.37 3.88 1.58
N ARG A 118 -0.24 5.05 2.16
CA ARG A 118 -0.13 5.18 3.61
C ARG A 118 -1.51 5.44 4.19
N MET A 119 -1.82 4.69 5.23
CA MET A 119 -3.12 4.72 5.87
C MET A 119 -2.93 4.73 7.38
N GLU A 120 -3.97 5.15 8.09
CA GLU A 120 -3.98 5.06 9.53
C GLU A 120 -3.67 3.62 9.93
N LEU A 121 -2.74 3.46 10.89
CA LEU A 121 -2.41 2.14 11.38
C LEU A 121 -3.49 1.65 12.31
N LEU A 122 -4.26 0.70 11.83
CA LEU A 122 -5.10 -0.10 12.70
C LEU A 122 -4.25 -1.28 13.14
N LYS A 123 -4.40 -1.69 14.36
CA LYS A 123 -3.67 -2.83 14.86
C LYS A 123 -4.02 -4.05 14.03
N SER A 124 -3.07 -4.96 13.88
CA SER A 124 -3.33 -6.20 13.18
C SER A 124 -4.55 -6.89 13.81
N LEU A 125 -5.19 -7.75 13.04
CA LEU A 125 -6.38 -8.40 13.53
C LEU A 125 -6.15 -9.12 14.86
N SER A 126 -5.00 -9.74 15.02
CA SER A 126 -4.64 -10.41 16.26
C SER A 126 -4.42 -9.41 17.41
N GLU A 127 -3.77 -8.29 17.12
CA GLU A 127 -3.56 -7.25 18.12
C GLU A 127 -4.85 -6.60 18.55
N VAL A 128 -5.73 -6.36 17.57
CA VAL A 128 -7.06 -5.79 17.87
C VAL A 128 -7.85 -6.73 18.75
N THR A 129 -7.84 -8.01 18.44
CA THR A 129 -8.54 -9.02 19.22
C THR A 129 -8.01 -9.10 20.65
N ALA A 130 -6.68 -9.17 20.79
CA ALA A 130 -6.04 -9.22 22.10
C ALA A 130 -6.35 -7.97 22.91
N GLU A 131 -6.29 -6.80 22.28
CA GLU A 131 -6.58 -5.56 22.96
C GLU A 131 -8.05 -5.45 23.37
N ARG A 132 -8.95 -5.92 22.53
CA ARG A 132 -10.36 -5.93 22.87
C ARG A 132 -10.65 -6.85 24.03
N GLU A 133 -10.04 -8.02 24.06
CA GLU A 133 -10.17 -8.95 25.16
C GLU A 133 -9.64 -8.34 26.45
N PHE A 134 -8.48 -7.72 26.37
CA PHE A 134 -7.89 -7.04 27.51
C PHE A 134 -8.80 -5.93 28.05
N LYS A 135 -9.35 -5.12 27.15
CA LYS A 135 -10.25 -4.03 27.55
C LYS A 135 -11.55 -4.54 28.15
N ARG A 136 -12.08 -5.63 27.60
CA ARG A 136 -13.30 -6.23 28.16
C ARG A 136 -13.08 -6.72 29.57
N GLU A 137 -11.92 -7.29 29.83
CA GLU A 137 -11.58 -7.78 31.15
C GLU A 137 -11.24 -6.64 32.10
N GLY A 138 -10.70 -5.57 31.60
CA GLY A 138 -10.27 -4.44 32.39
C GLY A 138 -11.30 -3.36 32.64
N VAL A 139 -12.46 -3.48 32.02
CA VAL A 139 -13.50 -2.46 32.14
C VAL A 139 -14.49 -2.83 33.23
#